data_92e28f9bb3c4f18a01454dd535188bde
#
_entry.id   92e28f9bb3c4f18a01454dd535188bde
#
_cell.length_a   1.000
_cell.length_b   1.000
_cell.length_c   1.000
_cell.angle_alpha   90.00
_cell.angle_beta   90.00
_cell.angle_gamma   90.00
#
_symmetry.space_group_name_H-M   'P 1'
#
loop_
_entity.id
_entity.type
_entity.pdbx_description
1 polymer ?
#
loop_
_entity_poly.entity_id
_entity_poly.type
_entity_poly.pdbx_seq_one_letter_code
_entity_poly.pdbx_strand_id
1 'polypeptide(L)'
;MLSALRAQIKRQVLRRLNYDASVRFNPEDLNLAAGEVLSDMEWIRVQPDVDLKVYWKVLPIGKGPAVALYAFGFQIFRFDCFGARDGHFHLLLGWPSPTSEDRIWLPEPNATAQVERTMFELTKNVTYYLQRHNDERVRRLHLEPATWSAACAQARDKMLHFLRSVPELADVK
;
A
#
# COMPACT_ATOMS: atom_id res chain seq x y z
N MET A 1 -5.91 -10.82 23.73
CA MET A 1 -4.55 -11.39 23.81
C MET A 1 -4.34 -12.63 22.93
N LEU A 2 -5.18 -13.65 23.00
CA LEU A 2 -5.08 -14.89 22.20
C LEU A 2 -5.23 -14.68 20.67
N SER A 3 -6.03 -13.70 20.22
CA SER A 3 -6.21 -13.41 18.79
C SER A 3 -4.95 -12.81 18.14
N ALA A 4 -4.28 -11.90 18.83
CA ALA A 4 -3.02 -11.29 18.37
C ALA A 4 -1.89 -12.33 18.29
N LEU A 5 -1.80 -13.21 19.28
CA LEU A 5 -0.81 -14.28 19.30
C LEU A 5 -1.04 -15.30 18.15
N ARG A 6 -2.31 -15.66 17.89
CA ARG A 6 -2.66 -16.54 16.75
C ARG A 6 -2.32 -15.90 15.41
N ALA A 7 -2.60 -14.61 15.24
CA ALA A 7 -2.22 -13.87 14.05
C ALA A 7 -0.69 -13.82 13.88
N GLN A 8 0.05 -13.62 14.96
CA GLN A 8 1.51 -13.60 14.95
C GLN A 8 2.11 -14.96 14.58
N ILE A 9 1.61 -16.06 15.16
CA ILE A 9 2.05 -17.43 14.86
C ILE A 9 1.74 -17.76 13.39
N LYS A 10 0.51 -17.46 12.91
CA LYS A 10 0.12 -17.70 11.53
C LYS A 10 1.02 -16.96 10.54
N ARG A 11 1.37 -15.71 10.82
CA ARG A 11 2.29 -14.91 10.01
C ARG A 11 3.72 -15.47 10.02
N GLN A 12 4.22 -15.95 11.17
CA GLN A 12 5.54 -16.60 11.25
C GLN A 12 5.59 -17.93 10.50
N VAL A 13 4.52 -18.72 10.55
CA VAL A 13 4.41 -19.99 9.80
C VAL A 13 4.39 -19.71 8.30
N LEU A 14 3.62 -18.74 7.84
CA LEU A 14 3.54 -18.36 6.43
C LEU A 14 4.87 -17.79 5.90
N ARG A 15 5.66 -17.13 6.75
CA ARG A 15 7.03 -16.69 6.41
C ARG A 15 8.02 -17.85 6.23
N ARG A 16 7.83 -18.96 6.96
CA ARG A 16 8.71 -20.14 6.89
C ARG A 16 8.34 -21.11 5.78
N LEU A 17 7.07 -21.12 5.38
CA LEU A 17 6.61 -21.83 4.19
C LEU A 17 7.00 -20.94 3.02
N ASN A 18 8.06 -21.33 2.28
CA ASN A 18 8.53 -20.63 1.10
C ASN A 18 7.36 -20.05 0.33
N TYR A 19 7.31 -18.73 0.27
CA TYR A 19 6.29 -17.98 -0.45
C TYR A 19 6.25 -18.49 -1.90
N ASP A 20 5.22 -19.26 -2.20
CA ASP A 20 4.93 -19.63 -3.58
C ASP A 20 4.35 -18.39 -4.26
N ALA A 21 5.10 -17.81 -5.18
CA ALA A 21 4.70 -16.64 -5.95
C ALA A 21 3.39 -16.85 -6.74
N SER A 22 2.93 -18.10 -6.89
CA SER A 22 1.62 -18.42 -7.47
C SER A 22 0.45 -18.16 -6.52
N VAL A 23 0.68 -18.17 -5.21
CA VAL A 23 -0.32 -17.84 -4.20
C VAL A 23 -0.15 -16.38 -3.81
N ARG A 24 -0.93 -15.51 -4.40
CA ARG A 24 -1.02 -14.09 -4.03
C ARG A 24 -1.65 -13.97 -2.64
N PHE A 25 -0.81 -14.13 -1.63
CA PHE A 25 -1.23 -13.98 -0.26
C PHE A 25 -1.28 -12.49 0.06
N ASN A 26 -2.47 -12.00 0.38
CA ASN A 26 -2.65 -10.64 0.85
C ASN A 26 -2.71 -10.65 2.39
N PRO A 27 -1.66 -10.18 3.09
CA PRO A 27 -1.69 -10.06 4.54
C PRO A 27 -2.84 -9.19 5.06
N GLU A 28 -3.35 -8.26 4.25
CA GLU A 28 -4.47 -7.38 4.61
C GLU A 28 -5.79 -8.15 4.72
N ASP A 29 -6.00 -9.20 3.91
CA ASP A 29 -7.20 -10.04 3.99
C ASP A 29 -7.34 -10.73 5.35
N LEU A 30 -6.27 -10.74 6.12
CA LEU A 30 -6.24 -11.33 7.47
C LEU A 30 -6.41 -10.31 8.60
N ASN A 31 -6.40 -9.01 8.31
CA ASN A 31 -6.40 -7.93 9.30
C ASN A 31 -7.18 -6.70 8.83
N LEU A 32 -8.29 -6.91 8.16
CA LEU A 32 -9.21 -5.80 7.92
C LEU A 32 -9.60 -5.17 9.27
N ALA A 33 -9.51 -3.87 9.36
CA ALA A 33 -10.06 -3.14 10.49
C ALA A 33 -11.59 -3.32 10.51
N ALA A 34 -12.20 -3.24 11.68
CA ALA A 34 -13.66 -3.31 11.77
C ALA A 34 -14.30 -2.23 10.88
N GLY A 35 -15.13 -2.65 9.93
CA GLY A 35 -15.77 -1.76 8.95
C GLY A 35 -14.90 -1.38 7.75
N GLU A 36 -13.72 -1.97 7.58
CA GLU A 36 -12.91 -1.78 6.37
C GLU A 36 -13.48 -2.59 5.20
N VAL A 37 -13.67 -1.92 4.06
CA VAL A 37 -14.09 -2.54 2.81
C VAL A 37 -13.07 -2.21 1.72
N LEU A 38 -12.61 -3.24 1.02
CA LEU A 38 -11.75 -3.12 -0.15
C LEU A 38 -12.52 -3.61 -1.38
N SER A 39 -12.47 -2.84 -2.46
CA SER A 39 -13.10 -3.22 -3.73
C SER A 39 -12.23 -2.84 -4.92
N ASP A 40 -12.56 -3.39 -6.10
CA ASP A 40 -11.91 -3.10 -7.38
C ASP A 40 -10.39 -3.27 -7.34
N MET A 41 -9.93 -4.31 -6.66
CA MET A 41 -8.52 -4.61 -6.45
C MET A 41 -7.83 -5.04 -7.75
N GLU A 42 -6.68 -4.45 -8.02
CA GLU A 42 -5.79 -4.80 -9.12
C GLU A 42 -4.37 -4.99 -8.63
N TRP A 43 -3.75 -6.11 -9.01
CA TRP A 43 -2.35 -6.39 -8.78
C TRP A 43 -1.55 -6.10 -10.05
N ILE A 44 -0.60 -5.20 -9.94
CA ILE A 44 0.31 -4.80 -11.02
C ILE A 44 1.66 -5.45 -10.73
N ARG A 45 2.03 -6.46 -11.53
CA ARG A 45 3.34 -7.10 -11.40
C ARG A 45 4.42 -6.12 -11.86
N VAL A 46 5.39 -5.86 -10.98
CA VAL A 46 6.58 -5.07 -11.28
C VAL A 46 7.72 -5.97 -11.77
N GLN A 47 8.07 -6.95 -10.96
CA GLN A 47 9.12 -7.94 -11.22
C GLN A 47 8.89 -9.15 -10.29
N PRO A 48 9.66 -10.24 -10.37
CA PRO A 48 9.55 -11.34 -9.42
C PRO A 48 9.57 -10.83 -7.97
N ASP A 49 8.64 -11.34 -7.16
CA ASP A 49 8.45 -10.99 -5.74
C ASP A 49 8.12 -9.52 -5.44
N VAL A 50 7.77 -8.71 -6.46
CA VAL A 50 7.41 -7.29 -6.30
C VAL A 50 6.14 -6.97 -7.05
N ASP A 51 5.13 -6.49 -6.32
CA ASP A 51 3.83 -6.11 -6.86
C ASP A 51 3.38 -4.75 -6.28
N LEU A 52 2.68 -3.96 -7.09
CA LEU A 52 1.80 -2.90 -6.61
C LEU A 52 0.37 -3.43 -6.54
N LYS A 53 -0.31 -3.13 -5.46
CA LYS A 53 -1.75 -3.37 -5.30
C LYS A 53 -2.47 -2.04 -5.31
N VAL A 54 -3.42 -1.88 -6.21
CA VAL A 54 -4.28 -0.68 -6.31
C VAL A 54 -5.71 -1.09 -6.05
N TYR A 55 -6.43 -0.32 -5.23
CA TYR A 55 -7.79 -0.65 -4.85
C TYR A 55 -8.56 0.58 -4.36
N TRP A 56 -9.89 0.47 -4.35
CA TRP A 56 -10.75 1.40 -3.64
C TRP A 56 -10.89 0.95 -2.18
N LYS A 57 -10.71 1.87 -1.25
CA LYS A 57 -10.75 1.58 0.19
C LYS A 57 -11.79 2.44 0.88
N VAL A 58 -12.54 1.82 1.79
CA VAL A 58 -13.48 2.51 2.67
C VAL A 58 -13.15 2.13 4.11
N LEU A 59 -13.00 3.13 4.94
CA LEU A 59 -12.80 3.05 6.39
C LEU A 59 -13.81 3.96 7.08
N PRO A 60 -14.08 3.78 8.39
CA PRO A 60 -14.90 4.72 9.15
C PRO A 60 -14.39 6.17 9.13
N ILE A 61 -13.10 6.37 8.92
CA ILE A 61 -12.45 7.69 8.89
C ILE A 61 -12.40 8.33 7.49
N GLY A 62 -12.65 7.58 6.42
CA GLY A 62 -12.55 8.11 5.07
C GLY A 62 -12.64 7.04 3.99
N LYS A 63 -12.73 7.46 2.74
CA LYS A 63 -12.77 6.59 1.57
C LYS A 63 -11.92 7.18 0.45
N GLY A 64 -11.38 6.34 -0.42
CA GLY A 64 -10.63 6.81 -1.58
C GLY A 64 -9.77 5.72 -2.22
N PRO A 65 -9.03 6.09 -3.27
CA PRO A 65 -8.08 5.19 -3.89
C PRO A 65 -6.89 4.95 -2.97
N ALA A 66 -6.40 3.72 -2.99
CA ALA A 66 -5.23 3.32 -2.24
C ALA A 66 -4.26 2.54 -3.12
N VAL A 67 -2.97 2.64 -2.82
CA VAL A 67 -1.91 1.84 -3.43
C VAL A 67 -0.95 1.33 -2.37
N ALA A 68 -0.53 0.08 -2.50
CA ALA A 68 0.45 -0.53 -1.62
C ALA A 68 1.55 -1.23 -2.41
N LEU A 69 2.80 -1.10 -1.97
CA LEU A 69 3.93 -1.87 -2.48
C LEU A 69 4.12 -3.13 -1.65
N TYR A 70 4.19 -4.25 -2.33
CA TYR A 70 4.57 -5.53 -1.76
C TYR A 70 5.91 -5.99 -2.32
N ALA A 71 6.78 -6.46 -1.44
CA ALA A 71 8.03 -7.10 -1.83
C ALA A 71 8.28 -8.32 -0.92
N PHE A 72 8.59 -9.48 -1.53
CA PHE A 72 8.81 -10.74 -0.82
C PHE A 72 7.68 -11.12 0.16
N GLY A 73 6.42 -10.78 -0.21
CA GLY A 73 5.24 -10.99 0.62
C GLY A 73 5.07 -10.00 1.79
N PHE A 74 5.94 -8.99 1.93
CA PHE A 74 5.76 -7.91 2.89
C PHE A 74 5.09 -6.71 2.22
N GLN A 75 4.12 -6.13 2.87
CA GLN A 75 3.68 -4.79 2.54
C GLN A 75 4.76 -3.81 3.03
N ILE A 76 5.31 -3.03 2.12
CA ILE A 76 6.41 -2.10 2.42
C ILE A 76 5.86 -0.74 2.84
N PHE A 77 4.87 -0.27 2.10
CA PHE A 77 4.12 0.94 2.42
C PHE A 77 2.74 0.88 1.77
N ARG A 78 1.87 1.76 2.23
CA ARG A 78 0.54 1.96 1.69
C ARG A 78 0.17 3.43 1.75
N PHE A 79 -0.36 3.95 0.67
CA PHE A 79 -0.94 5.28 0.58
C PHE A 79 -2.45 5.17 0.48
N ASP A 80 -3.16 5.88 1.35
CA ASP A 80 -4.62 5.98 1.42
C ASP A 80 -4.99 7.43 1.04
N CYS A 81 -5.41 7.67 -0.21
CA CYS A 81 -5.71 9.02 -0.75
C CYS A 81 -7.20 9.34 -0.53
N PHE A 82 -7.55 9.69 0.71
CA PHE A 82 -8.94 9.91 1.11
C PHE A 82 -9.42 11.36 0.94
N GLY A 83 -8.55 12.23 0.46
CA GLY A 83 -8.83 13.66 0.32
C GLY A 83 -8.78 14.42 1.65
N ALA A 84 -8.92 15.73 1.56
CA ALA A 84 -8.96 16.66 2.69
C ALA A 84 -7.97 16.30 3.81
N ARG A 85 -8.47 16.03 5.01
CA ARG A 85 -7.65 15.75 6.21
C ARG A 85 -7.39 14.26 6.45
N ASP A 86 -8.00 13.39 5.66
CA ASP A 86 -8.01 11.95 5.94
C ASP A 86 -6.97 11.18 5.11
N GLY A 87 -6.38 11.82 4.10
CA GLY A 87 -5.31 11.24 3.31
C GLY A 87 -4.03 11.01 4.12
N HIS A 88 -3.48 9.81 4.06
CA HIS A 88 -2.29 9.45 4.81
C HIS A 88 -1.55 8.28 4.16
N PHE A 89 -0.34 8.00 4.64
CA PHE A 89 0.37 6.80 4.27
C PHE A 89 1.00 6.12 5.48
N HIS A 90 1.29 4.83 5.32
CA HIS A 90 1.97 4.00 6.30
C HIS A 90 3.30 3.53 5.74
N LEU A 91 4.35 3.63 6.54
CA LEU A 91 5.63 2.98 6.28
C LEU A 91 5.72 1.72 7.12
N LEU A 92 5.83 0.57 6.45
CA LEU A 92 5.83 -0.75 7.07
C LEU A 92 7.25 -1.30 7.03
N LEU A 93 8.15 -0.67 7.75
CA LEU A 93 9.59 -0.98 7.73
C LEU A 93 9.95 -2.32 8.38
N GLY A 94 8.95 -3.04 8.78
CA GLY A 94 9.07 -4.36 9.37
C GLY A 94 7.89 -4.70 10.28
N TRP A 95 8.06 -5.72 11.08
CA TRP A 95 7.10 -6.17 12.06
C TRP A 95 7.20 -5.34 13.37
N PRO A 96 6.09 -5.03 14.04
CA PRO A 96 4.70 -5.41 13.78
C PRO A 96 3.98 -4.54 12.73
N SER A 97 2.74 -4.94 12.38
CA SER A 97 1.86 -4.18 11.48
C SER A 97 1.65 -2.75 11.96
N PRO A 98 1.33 -1.84 11.04
CA PRO A 98 1.11 -0.44 11.37
C PRO A 98 -0.01 -0.30 12.40
N THR A 99 0.20 0.63 13.30
CA THR A 99 -0.79 1.14 14.23
C THR A 99 -1.33 2.47 13.70
N SER A 100 -2.31 3.05 14.38
CA SER A 100 -2.79 4.39 14.04
C SER A 100 -1.69 5.47 14.19
N GLU A 101 -0.67 5.19 14.99
CA GLU A 101 0.46 6.08 15.24
C GLU A 101 1.47 6.10 14.08
N ASP A 102 1.44 5.04 13.25
CA ASP A 102 2.32 4.94 12.07
C ASP A 102 1.80 5.72 10.85
N ARG A 103 0.72 6.50 11.01
CA ARG A 103 0.16 7.32 9.94
C ARG A 103 0.98 8.59 9.75
N ILE A 104 1.34 8.84 8.50
CA ILE A 104 1.94 10.10 8.06
C ILE A 104 0.89 10.80 7.20
N TRP A 105 0.39 11.92 7.69
CA TRP A 105 -0.68 12.66 7.02
C TRP A 105 -0.17 13.36 5.77
N LEU A 106 -0.98 13.29 4.70
CA LEU A 106 -0.71 13.99 3.45
C LEU A 106 -1.20 15.43 3.57
N PRO A 107 -0.34 16.43 3.33
CA PRO A 107 -0.74 17.84 3.41
C PRO A 107 -1.57 18.31 2.20
N GLU A 108 -1.64 17.50 1.15
CA GLU A 108 -2.35 17.80 -0.08
C GLU A 108 -3.86 17.90 0.20
N PRO A 109 -4.54 18.96 -0.32
CA PRO A 109 -5.90 19.31 0.10
C PRO A 109 -6.98 18.38 -0.42
N ASN A 110 -6.71 17.62 -1.48
CA ASN A 110 -7.69 16.71 -2.09
C ASN A 110 -7.06 15.41 -2.56
N ALA A 111 -7.89 14.41 -2.86
CA ALA A 111 -7.42 13.09 -3.25
C ALA A 111 -6.62 13.07 -4.56
N THR A 112 -6.94 13.92 -5.53
CA THR A 112 -6.16 14.03 -6.78
C THR A 112 -4.73 14.48 -6.48
N ALA A 113 -4.54 15.52 -5.70
CA ALA A 113 -3.22 16.00 -5.30
C ALA A 113 -2.48 14.96 -4.44
N GLN A 114 -3.20 14.21 -3.61
CA GLN A 114 -2.63 13.10 -2.82
C GLN A 114 -2.17 11.94 -3.71
N VAL A 115 -2.88 11.63 -4.79
CA VAL A 115 -2.43 10.66 -5.80
C VAL A 115 -1.14 11.12 -6.46
N GLU A 116 -1.04 12.40 -6.86
CA GLU A 116 0.21 12.92 -7.45
C GLU A 116 1.37 12.90 -6.44
N ARG A 117 1.11 13.24 -5.18
CA ARG A 117 2.10 13.09 -4.12
C ARG A 117 2.53 11.64 -3.93
N THR A 118 1.60 10.70 -3.96
CA THR A 118 1.89 9.27 -3.91
C THR A 118 2.82 8.84 -5.04
N MET A 119 2.55 9.29 -6.28
CA MET A 119 3.41 8.99 -7.41
C MET A 119 4.81 9.60 -7.26
N PHE A 120 4.93 10.79 -6.67
CA PHE A 120 6.23 11.37 -6.34
C PHE A 120 7.00 10.48 -5.35
N GLU A 121 6.35 10.04 -4.26
CA GLU A 121 6.99 9.16 -3.28
C GLU A 121 7.42 7.82 -3.88
N LEU A 122 6.57 7.21 -4.72
CA LEU A 122 6.88 5.97 -5.41
C LEU A 122 8.04 6.12 -6.39
N THR A 123 8.10 7.21 -7.15
CA THR A 123 9.10 7.37 -8.20
C THR A 123 10.42 7.96 -7.71
N LYS A 124 10.41 8.77 -6.65
CA LYS A 124 11.60 9.48 -6.17
C LYS A 124 12.16 8.91 -4.87
N ASN A 125 11.29 8.45 -3.98
CA ASN A 125 11.67 8.11 -2.61
C ASN A 125 11.60 6.59 -2.30
N VAL A 126 11.13 5.75 -3.22
CA VAL A 126 10.97 4.31 -2.97
C VAL A 126 12.26 3.65 -2.48
N THR A 127 13.40 3.95 -3.08
CA THR A 127 14.69 3.40 -2.68
C THR A 127 15.04 3.77 -1.23
N TYR A 128 14.71 4.99 -0.81
CA TYR A 128 14.91 5.43 0.56
C TYR A 128 14.10 4.59 1.55
N TYR A 129 12.86 4.23 1.21
CA TYR A 129 12.00 3.39 2.05
C TYR A 129 12.47 1.95 2.08
N LEU A 130 12.82 1.38 0.93
CA LEU A 130 13.34 0.02 0.83
C LEU A 130 14.60 -0.17 1.69
N GLN A 131 15.55 0.76 1.63
CA GLN A 131 16.81 0.70 2.38
C GLN A 131 16.64 0.74 3.91
N ARG A 132 15.48 1.16 4.41
CA ARG A 132 15.15 1.22 5.84
C ARG A 132 14.39 0.02 6.36
N HIS A 133 13.99 -0.88 5.48
CA HIS A 133 13.23 -2.05 5.89
C HIS A 133 14.07 -3.02 6.75
N ASN A 134 13.44 -3.70 7.71
CA ASN A 134 14.15 -4.64 8.60
C ASN A 134 14.60 -5.93 7.89
N ASP A 135 13.95 -6.34 6.81
CA ASP A 135 14.34 -7.51 6.01
C ASP A 135 15.44 -7.12 5.01
N GLU A 136 16.56 -7.86 5.04
CA GLU A 136 17.72 -7.59 4.20
C GLU A 136 17.42 -7.74 2.70
N ARG A 137 16.54 -8.66 2.31
CA ARG A 137 16.14 -8.84 0.90
C ARG A 137 15.46 -7.60 0.38
N VAL A 138 14.61 -6.97 1.20
CA VAL A 138 13.94 -5.70 0.87
C VAL A 138 14.96 -4.57 0.76
N ARG A 139 15.91 -4.48 1.71
CA ARG A 139 16.95 -3.43 1.65
C ARG A 139 17.83 -3.50 0.41
N ARG A 140 18.06 -4.71 -0.09
CA ARG A 140 18.89 -4.96 -1.29
C ARG A 140 18.08 -4.99 -2.59
N LEU A 141 16.76 -4.81 -2.50
CA LEU A 141 15.91 -4.83 -3.67
C LEU A 141 16.27 -3.70 -4.62
N HIS A 142 16.57 -4.06 -5.85
CA HIS A 142 16.72 -3.13 -6.96
C HIS A 142 15.47 -3.20 -7.84
N LEU A 143 14.81 -2.08 -8.02
CA LEU A 143 13.67 -1.96 -8.93
C LEU A 143 14.17 -1.61 -10.32
N GLU A 144 13.78 -2.40 -11.31
CA GLU A 144 14.13 -2.11 -12.69
C GLU A 144 13.38 -0.83 -13.15
N PRO A 145 14.10 0.23 -13.57
CA PRO A 145 13.50 1.56 -13.74
C PRO A 145 12.35 1.63 -14.73
N ALA A 146 12.44 0.93 -15.86
CA ALA A 146 11.40 0.98 -16.89
C ALA A 146 10.12 0.28 -16.44
N THR A 147 10.23 -0.92 -15.85
CA THR A 147 9.10 -1.70 -15.34
C THR A 147 8.45 -0.99 -14.14
N TRP A 148 9.27 -0.42 -13.25
CA TRP A 148 8.79 0.35 -12.12
C TRP A 148 8.01 1.59 -12.57
N SER A 149 8.56 2.35 -13.53
CA SER A 149 7.88 3.54 -14.06
C SER A 149 6.55 3.19 -14.73
N ALA A 150 6.51 2.11 -15.51
CA ALA A 150 5.29 1.63 -16.15
C ALA A 150 4.23 1.21 -15.11
N ALA A 151 4.63 0.48 -14.07
CA ALA A 151 3.73 0.07 -13.00
C ALA A 151 3.19 1.26 -12.21
N CYS A 152 4.02 2.27 -11.92
CA CYS A 152 3.57 3.50 -11.28
C CYS A 152 2.57 4.28 -12.16
N ALA A 153 2.79 4.36 -13.47
CA ALA A 153 1.87 5.01 -14.39
C ALA A 153 0.51 4.28 -14.42
N GLN A 154 0.51 2.95 -14.51
CA GLN A 154 -0.72 2.14 -14.45
C GLN A 154 -1.46 2.33 -13.12
N ALA A 155 -0.73 2.33 -12.00
CA ALA A 155 -1.31 2.56 -10.68
C ALA A 155 -1.95 3.95 -10.59
N ARG A 156 -1.27 5.00 -11.07
CA ARG A 156 -1.78 6.36 -11.14
C ARG A 156 -3.08 6.44 -11.92
N ASP A 157 -3.11 5.89 -13.13
CA ASP A 157 -4.28 5.94 -14.00
C ASP A 157 -5.48 5.24 -13.37
N LYS A 158 -5.25 4.12 -12.69
CA LYS A 158 -6.30 3.39 -11.96
C LYS A 158 -6.83 4.20 -10.77
N MET A 159 -5.95 4.81 -9.97
CA MET A 159 -6.35 5.65 -8.83
C MET A 159 -7.16 6.86 -9.29
N LEU A 160 -6.74 7.54 -10.36
CA LEU A 160 -7.47 8.66 -10.93
C LEU A 160 -8.80 8.22 -11.57
N HIS A 161 -8.85 7.00 -12.12
CA HIS A 161 -10.11 6.42 -12.61
C HIS A 161 -11.14 6.28 -11.49
N PHE A 162 -10.75 5.80 -10.33
CA PHE A 162 -11.63 5.71 -9.16
C PHE A 162 -12.21 7.06 -8.75
N LEU A 163 -11.42 8.12 -8.79
CA LEU A 163 -11.87 9.47 -8.42
C LEU A 163 -12.93 10.05 -9.38
N ARG A 164 -13.02 9.57 -10.63
CA ARG A 164 -14.06 10.01 -11.56
C ARG A 164 -15.47 9.61 -11.12
N SER A 165 -15.59 8.51 -10.36
CA SER A 165 -16.86 8.06 -9.80
C SER A 165 -17.22 8.74 -8.47
N VAL A 166 -16.26 9.47 -7.86
CA VAL A 166 -16.43 10.16 -6.57
C VAL A 166 -15.82 11.57 -6.68
N PRO A 167 -16.40 12.48 -7.49
CA PRO A 167 -15.80 13.79 -7.79
C PRO A 167 -15.55 14.67 -6.58
N GLU A 168 -16.34 14.51 -5.50
CA GLU A 168 -16.15 15.27 -4.26
C GLU A 168 -14.79 15.04 -3.57
N LEU A 169 -14.08 13.97 -3.91
CA LEU A 169 -12.73 13.71 -3.40
C LEU A 169 -11.64 14.35 -4.27
N ALA A 170 -11.97 14.75 -5.49
CA ALA A 170 -11.03 15.39 -6.42
C ALA A 170 -10.93 16.90 -6.21
N ASP A 171 -11.94 17.52 -5.62
CA ASP A 171 -12.05 18.95 -5.44
C ASP A 171 -11.52 19.43 -4.09
N VAL A 172 -10.96 20.63 -4.08
CA VAL A 172 -10.63 21.36 -2.85
C VAL A 172 -11.93 21.95 -2.31
N LYS A 173 -12.32 21.59 -1.12
CA LYS A 173 -13.44 22.18 -0.37
C LYS A 173 -12.97 22.81 0.91
#